data_3173692188505add04a3e4982f69ff8e
#
_entry.id   3173692188505add04a3e4982f69ff8e
#
_cell.length_a   1.000
_cell.length_b   1.000
_cell.length_c   1.000
_cell.angle_alpha   90.00
_cell.angle_beta   90.00
_cell.angle_gamma   90.00
#
_symmetry.space_group_name_H-M   'P 1'
#
loop_
_entity.id
_entity.type
_entity.pdbx_description
1 polymer ?
#
loop_
_entity_poly.entity_id
_entity_poly.type
_entity_poly.pdbx_seq_one_letter_code
_entity_poly.pdbx_strand_id
1 'polypeptide(L)'
;KNTRRYGVSIHLTNLMIRIEQSLTRMELLLELLLGFQRSPYLEQLIIDANEKSVVQQNAPIYPDNAIQRTLIILAHDQKNHGSVRDLISTNTELMALQVTENASKTGDHYVTSDRRGYFGMMRSAMGAGAIIAIMATIKVLFARLVLAPFVKAFLNSIDYSFGFMLIHVLHFTVATKQPAMTAATIAATVHQAEKIKQTQNNQLADLARLTVNIMRTQLVAIFGNIIIAMPTGILIAYLWQTSFNQPLLAPHKAEELLSGLNPLTSLAIPHAAIAGVCLFLSGLIAGYYDNLSVYHHVGARLRQHPFFLKIMSTERLDKVSDYIENNLGALAGNFWFGIMLGSMGTLGYILGLPLDIRHIAFASVNFAQSMYTLGANAGIETGIISFLGVLLIGITNLLVSFSLALFVALKARKVSYGEWISLGKLIGGHFITRPSDFFLPPSKESLVANEPLDAEQINVAKKSSAQAKISIPE
;
A
#
# COMPACT_ATOMS: atom_id res chain seq x y z
N LYS A 1 2.95 6.71 21.43
CA LYS A 1 1.52 6.39 21.65
C LYS A 1 0.55 7.46 21.08
N ASN A 2 1.00 8.72 20.89
CA ASN A 2 0.13 9.82 20.46
C ASN A 2 0.16 10.11 18.95
N THR A 3 1.09 9.54 18.17
CA THR A 3 1.22 9.78 16.73
C THR A 3 -0.05 9.40 15.95
N ARG A 4 -0.73 8.33 16.36
CA ARG A 4 -2.01 7.90 15.75
C ARG A 4 -3.16 8.90 15.99
N ARG A 5 -3.09 9.71 17.05
CA ARG A 5 -4.13 10.68 17.42
C ARG A 5 -3.89 12.05 16.79
N TYR A 6 -2.63 12.47 16.64
CA TYR A 6 -2.25 13.82 16.24
C TYR A 6 -1.54 13.90 14.89
N GLY A 7 -1.31 12.76 14.22
CA GLY A 7 -0.52 12.67 13.00
C GLY A 7 0.99 12.78 13.23
N VAL A 8 1.78 12.66 12.20
CA VAL A 8 3.24 12.76 12.21
C VAL A 8 3.66 14.03 11.50
N SER A 9 4.41 14.89 12.20
CA SER A 9 5.03 16.07 11.60
C SER A 9 6.53 15.82 11.43
N ILE A 10 7.02 15.91 10.19
CA ILE A 10 8.45 15.80 9.87
C ILE A 10 9.24 16.87 10.62
N HIS A 11 8.70 18.11 10.68
CA HIS A 11 9.35 19.22 11.36
C HIS A 11 9.51 18.93 12.87
N LEU A 12 8.43 18.47 13.53
CA LEU A 12 8.46 18.14 14.97
C LEU A 12 9.40 16.95 15.22
N THR A 13 9.38 15.93 14.37
CA THR A 13 10.27 14.77 14.50
C THR A 13 11.74 15.18 14.36
N ASN A 14 12.06 16.00 13.38
CA ASN A 14 13.41 16.54 13.21
C ASN A 14 13.85 17.41 14.42
N LEU A 15 12.92 18.18 14.99
CA LEU A 15 13.20 18.98 16.20
C LEU A 15 13.51 18.07 17.39
N MET A 16 12.74 17.00 17.58
CA MET A 16 12.97 16.00 18.63
C MET A 16 14.32 15.29 18.48
N ILE A 17 14.69 14.91 17.26
CA ILE A 17 16.00 14.31 16.95
C ILE A 17 17.13 15.28 17.29
N ARG A 18 16.99 16.57 16.95
CA ARG A 18 17.98 17.60 17.30
C ARG A 18 18.09 17.82 18.80
N ILE A 19 16.98 17.78 19.52
CA ILE A 19 16.98 17.88 21.00
C ILE A 19 17.69 16.66 21.59
N GLU A 20 17.39 15.46 21.15
CA GLU A 20 18.05 14.23 21.60
C GLU A 20 19.56 14.28 21.34
N GLN A 21 19.99 14.68 20.13
CA GLN A 21 21.42 14.87 19.81
C GLN A 21 22.08 15.93 20.69
N SER A 22 21.38 17.03 21.01
CA SER A 22 21.90 18.08 21.89
C SER A 22 22.02 17.60 23.32
N LEU A 23 21.07 16.81 23.81
CA LEU A 23 21.13 16.21 25.15
C LEU A 23 22.30 15.22 25.27
N THR A 24 22.49 14.37 24.29
CA THR A 24 23.62 13.41 24.23
C THR A 24 24.96 14.16 24.22
N ARG A 25 25.08 15.27 23.48
CA ARG A 25 26.27 16.12 23.49
C ARG A 25 26.52 16.79 24.85
N MET A 26 25.45 17.27 25.49
CA MET A 26 25.55 17.83 26.85
C MET A 26 25.99 16.78 27.87
N GLU A 27 25.48 15.56 27.79
CA GLU A 27 25.86 14.44 28.64
C GLU A 27 27.36 14.14 28.51
N LEU A 28 27.84 14.03 27.25
CA LEU A 28 29.28 13.82 26.97
C LEU A 28 30.17 14.97 27.49
N LEU A 29 29.71 16.21 27.36
CA LEU A 29 30.46 17.37 27.90
C LEU A 29 30.48 17.36 29.41
N LEU A 30 29.40 16.96 30.06
CA LEU A 30 29.35 16.81 31.54
C LEU A 30 30.27 15.68 32.01
N GLU A 31 30.29 14.52 31.30
CA GLU A 31 31.24 13.45 31.60
C GLU A 31 32.70 13.92 31.49
N LEU A 32 33.03 14.73 30.48
CA LEU A 32 34.36 15.30 30.29
C LEU A 32 34.73 16.32 31.36
N LEU A 33 33.82 17.22 31.72
CA LEU A 33 34.04 18.31 32.70
C LEU A 33 34.14 17.81 34.14
N LEU A 34 33.40 16.77 34.48
CA LEU A 34 33.32 16.28 35.85
C LEU A 34 34.36 15.21 36.18
N GLY A 35 35.17 14.75 35.21
CA GLY A 35 36.20 13.72 35.40
C GLY A 35 35.66 12.42 35.99
N PHE A 36 34.49 12.01 35.60
CA PHE A 36 33.72 10.97 36.23
C PHE A 36 34.42 9.63 36.29
N GLN A 37 34.80 9.22 37.49
CA GLN A 37 34.70 7.84 37.92
C GLN A 37 33.20 7.55 38.10
N ARG A 38 32.65 6.61 37.31
CA ARG A 38 31.24 6.20 37.34
C ARG A 38 30.78 5.96 38.78
N SER A 39 29.84 6.77 39.25
CA SER A 39 29.10 6.46 40.48
C SER A 39 28.22 5.26 40.23
N PRO A 40 28.22 4.21 41.06
CA PRO A 40 27.35 3.04 40.94
C PRO A 40 25.87 3.38 40.81
N TYR A 41 25.48 4.54 41.33
CA TYR A 41 24.11 5.07 41.29
C TYR A 41 23.68 5.54 39.87
N LEU A 42 24.59 6.13 39.10
CA LEU A 42 24.34 6.54 37.73
C LEU A 42 24.31 5.33 36.76
N GLU A 43 25.10 4.31 37.05
CA GLU A 43 25.08 3.04 36.29
C GLU A 43 23.72 2.33 36.41
N GLN A 44 23.13 2.35 37.61
CA GLN A 44 21.80 1.79 37.86
C GLN A 44 20.68 2.60 37.17
N LEU A 45 20.75 3.93 37.15
CA LEU A 45 19.82 4.81 36.45
C LEU A 45 19.90 4.63 34.90
N ILE A 46 21.09 4.41 34.37
CA ILE A 46 21.31 4.16 32.93
C ILE A 46 20.80 2.76 32.54
N ILE A 47 20.98 1.75 33.39
CA ILE A 47 20.45 0.40 33.20
C ILE A 47 18.92 0.44 33.21
N ASP A 48 18.28 1.12 34.17
CA ASP A 48 16.83 1.28 34.26
C ASP A 48 16.24 2.10 33.07
N ALA A 49 16.99 3.06 32.55
CA ALA A 49 16.60 3.82 31.35
C ALA A 49 16.77 2.99 30.06
N ASN A 50 17.80 2.15 29.97
CA ASN A 50 18.06 1.26 28.83
C ASN A 50 17.15 0.03 28.81
N GLU A 51 16.69 -0.50 29.94
CA GLU A 51 15.64 -1.54 29.96
C GLU A 51 14.30 -1.04 29.39
N LYS A 52 14.07 0.27 29.38
CA LYS A 52 12.89 0.91 28.75
C LYS A 52 13.08 1.25 27.28
N SER A 53 14.28 1.23 26.76
CA SER A 53 14.61 1.48 25.34
C SER A 53 15.23 0.24 24.70
N VAL A 54 14.39 -0.72 24.27
CA VAL A 54 14.79 -1.91 23.50
C VAL A 54 15.19 -1.51 22.07
N VAL A 55 16.27 -0.76 21.93
CA VAL A 55 16.91 -0.48 20.65
C VAL A 55 18.42 -0.37 20.87
N GLN A 56 19.11 -1.51 21.09
CA GLN A 56 20.55 -1.55 20.83
C GLN A 56 21.12 -2.98 20.98
N GLN A 57 20.83 -3.86 20.02
CA GLN A 57 21.65 -5.09 19.91
C GLN A 57 22.88 -4.94 19.02
N ASN A 58 23.18 -3.76 18.49
CA ASN A 58 24.37 -3.47 17.69
C ASN A 58 25.06 -2.16 18.10
N ALA A 59 25.01 -1.80 19.38
CA ALA A 59 25.80 -0.68 19.85
C ALA A 59 27.30 -1.03 19.80
N PRO A 60 28.15 -0.20 19.20
CA PRO A 60 29.59 -0.41 19.23
C PRO A 60 30.07 -0.44 20.69
N ILE A 61 30.98 -1.39 21.03
CA ILE A 61 31.61 -1.48 22.34
C ILE A 61 32.47 -0.22 22.50
N TYR A 62 31.99 0.74 23.29
CA TYR A 62 32.74 1.95 23.57
C TYR A 62 33.78 1.69 24.67
N PRO A 63 34.99 2.22 24.56
CA PRO A 63 36.01 2.11 25.60
C PRO A 63 35.59 2.87 26.87
N ASP A 64 36.06 2.40 28.03
CA ASP A 64 35.70 2.96 29.36
C ASP A 64 36.19 4.41 29.60
N ASN A 65 37.02 4.94 28.71
CA ASN A 65 37.56 6.27 28.80
C ASN A 65 36.66 7.30 28.08
N ALA A 66 36.10 8.29 28.84
CA ALA A 66 35.22 9.33 28.33
C ALA A 66 35.85 10.13 27.16
N ILE A 67 37.16 10.34 27.15
CA ILE A 67 37.89 11.05 26.10
C ILE A 67 37.86 10.23 24.79
N GLN A 68 38.12 8.92 24.85
CA GLN A 68 38.09 8.06 23.66
C GLN A 68 36.67 7.95 23.08
N ARG A 69 35.65 7.85 23.93
CA ARG A 69 34.25 7.92 23.50
C ARG A 69 33.93 9.18 22.73
N THR A 70 34.31 10.33 23.32
CA THR A 70 34.06 11.63 22.69
C THR A 70 34.78 11.75 21.35
N LEU A 71 36.03 11.31 21.24
CA LEU A 71 36.80 11.33 20.01
C LEU A 71 36.20 10.40 18.94
N ILE A 72 35.72 9.20 19.32
CA ILE A 72 35.05 8.29 18.41
C ILE A 72 33.74 8.88 17.90
N ILE A 73 32.93 9.50 18.77
CA ILE A 73 31.67 10.13 18.38
C ILE A 73 31.93 11.33 17.48
N LEU A 74 32.90 12.19 17.80
CA LEU A 74 33.28 13.31 16.95
C LEU A 74 33.81 12.86 15.59
N ALA A 75 34.66 11.83 15.55
CA ALA A 75 35.16 11.28 14.30
C ALA A 75 34.03 10.66 13.44
N HIS A 76 33.09 9.97 14.07
CA HIS A 76 31.93 9.39 13.41
C HIS A 76 30.96 10.49 12.90
N ASP A 77 30.71 11.53 13.71
CA ASP A 77 29.88 12.67 13.33
C ASP A 77 30.53 13.45 12.17
N GLN A 78 31.86 13.64 12.20
CA GLN A 78 32.61 14.29 11.11
C GLN A 78 32.64 13.45 9.81
N LYS A 79 32.72 12.13 9.91
CA LYS A 79 32.66 11.23 8.76
C LYS A 79 31.29 11.28 8.08
N ASN A 80 30.23 11.43 8.86
CA ASN A 80 28.84 11.46 8.37
C ASN A 80 28.38 12.89 8.08
N HIS A 81 29.12 13.90 8.52
CA HIS A 81 28.79 15.32 8.29
C HIS A 81 28.89 15.64 6.81
N GLY A 82 27.71 15.91 6.20
CA GLY A 82 27.63 16.21 4.76
C GLY A 82 27.37 14.99 3.87
N SER A 83 27.12 13.81 4.42
CA SER A 83 26.72 12.64 3.64
C SER A 83 25.30 12.86 3.05
N VAL A 84 25.24 13.18 1.76
CA VAL A 84 23.97 13.29 1.01
C VAL A 84 23.17 11.99 1.10
N ARG A 85 23.86 10.84 1.16
CA ARG A 85 23.24 9.54 1.31
C ARG A 85 22.49 9.39 2.64
N ASP A 86 23.08 9.84 3.74
CA ASP A 86 22.47 9.78 5.07
C ASP A 86 21.30 10.75 5.19
N LEU A 87 21.45 11.94 4.60
CA LEU A 87 20.35 12.91 4.51
C LEU A 87 19.16 12.35 3.73
N ILE A 88 19.40 11.75 2.57
CA ILE A 88 18.35 11.11 1.75
C ILE A 88 17.77 9.90 2.51
N SER A 89 18.59 9.08 3.17
CA SER A 89 18.12 7.92 3.93
C SER A 89 17.21 8.36 5.08
N THR A 90 17.63 9.31 5.90
CA THR A 90 16.87 9.80 7.05
C THR A 90 15.57 10.48 6.62
N ASN A 91 15.61 11.33 5.58
CA ASN A 91 14.40 11.95 5.06
C ASN A 91 13.44 10.92 4.46
N THR A 92 13.96 9.92 3.75
CA THR A 92 13.13 8.82 3.20
C THR A 92 12.50 8.00 4.32
N GLU A 93 13.21 7.70 5.41
CA GLU A 93 12.67 7.00 6.58
C GLU A 93 11.54 7.80 7.24
N LEU A 94 11.73 9.11 7.44
CA LEU A 94 10.72 9.99 8.03
C LEU A 94 9.48 10.12 7.14
N MET A 95 9.66 10.28 5.83
CA MET A 95 8.55 10.30 4.88
C MET A 95 7.81 8.96 4.85
N ALA A 96 8.56 7.84 4.83
CA ALA A 96 7.98 6.51 4.86
C ALA A 96 7.18 6.28 6.15
N LEU A 97 7.68 6.72 7.31
CA LEU A 97 6.97 6.65 8.58
C LEU A 97 5.69 7.49 8.55
N GLN A 98 5.75 8.72 8.05
CA GLN A 98 4.60 9.61 7.93
C GLN A 98 3.48 8.99 7.08
N VAL A 99 3.86 8.36 5.97
CA VAL A 99 2.90 7.73 5.04
C VAL A 99 2.33 6.43 5.62
N THR A 100 3.16 5.63 6.30
CA THR A 100 2.76 4.28 6.74
C THR A 100 2.02 4.26 8.09
N GLU A 101 2.21 5.24 8.97
CA GLU A 101 1.61 5.25 10.31
C GLU A 101 0.08 5.31 10.28
N ASN A 102 -0.51 6.11 9.40
CA ASN A 102 -1.96 6.23 9.25
C ASN A 102 -2.54 5.28 8.19
N ALA A 103 -1.77 4.92 7.15
CA ALA A 103 -2.21 3.98 6.11
C ALA A 103 -2.54 2.58 6.68
N SER A 104 -1.92 2.19 7.79
CA SER A 104 -2.21 0.93 8.49
C SER A 104 -3.67 0.81 8.94
N LYS A 105 -4.33 1.91 9.35
CA LYS A 105 -5.75 1.89 9.76
C LYS A 105 -6.69 1.55 8.59
N THR A 106 -6.41 2.10 7.43
CA THR A 106 -7.20 1.88 6.22
C THR A 106 -6.89 0.50 5.62
N GLY A 107 -5.65 0.02 5.78
CA GLY A 107 -5.19 -1.29 5.28
C GLY A 107 -5.88 -2.48 5.95
N ASP A 108 -6.23 -2.38 7.22
CA ASP A 108 -6.87 -3.47 7.98
C ASP A 108 -8.22 -3.90 7.38
N HIS A 109 -8.97 -2.99 6.76
CA HIS A 109 -10.24 -3.28 6.10
C HIS A 109 -10.10 -4.13 4.82
N TYR A 110 -8.90 -4.25 4.27
CA TYR A 110 -8.63 -4.95 3.01
C TYR A 110 -7.92 -6.30 3.18
N VAL A 111 -7.76 -6.77 4.41
CA VAL A 111 -7.21 -8.10 4.70
C VAL A 111 -8.36 -9.04 5.02
N THR A 112 -8.65 -9.96 4.10
CA THR A 112 -9.72 -10.94 4.32
C THR A 112 -9.15 -12.18 5.00
N SER A 113 -9.55 -12.40 6.24
CA SER A 113 -9.20 -13.59 7.02
C SER A 113 -10.27 -14.66 7.01
N ASP A 114 -11.51 -14.33 6.60
CA ASP A 114 -12.67 -15.20 6.63
C ASP A 114 -13.38 -15.34 5.26
N ARG A 115 -14.27 -16.31 5.14
CA ARG A 115 -15.03 -16.57 3.90
C ARG A 115 -15.99 -15.42 3.57
N ARG A 116 -16.58 -14.77 4.58
CA ARG A 116 -17.52 -13.67 4.37
C ARG A 116 -16.78 -12.46 3.79
N GLY A 117 -15.61 -12.12 4.32
CA GLY A 117 -14.75 -11.07 3.80
C GLY A 117 -14.27 -11.37 2.37
N TYR A 118 -13.91 -12.62 2.07
CA TYR A 118 -13.51 -13.05 0.72
C TYR A 118 -14.61 -12.76 -0.32
N PHE A 119 -15.85 -13.20 -0.08
CA PHE A 119 -16.96 -12.95 -1.01
C PHE A 119 -17.43 -11.48 -0.99
N GLY A 120 -17.30 -10.80 0.16
CA GLY A 120 -17.52 -9.36 0.27
C GLY A 120 -16.57 -8.57 -0.61
N MET A 121 -15.27 -8.89 -0.58
CA MET A 121 -14.26 -8.28 -1.43
C MET A 121 -14.51 -8.55 -2.92
N MET A 122 -14.86 -9.80 -3.28
CA MET A 122 -15.21 -10.16 -4.66
C MET A 122 -16.40 -9.34 -5.16
N ARG A 123 -17.48 -9.24 -4.37
CA ARG A 123 -18.67 -8.45 -4.73
C ARG A 123 -18.35 -6.96 -4.88
N SER A 124 -17.54 -6.42 -3.98
CA SER A 124 -17.08 -5.02 -4.04
C SER A 124 -16.25 -4.77 -5.31
N ALA A 125 -15.36 -5.69 -5.67
CA ALA A 125 -14.57 -5.62 -6.90
C ALA A 125 -15.45 -5.74 -8.17
N MET A 126 -16.46 -6.59 -8.15
CA MET A 126 -17.42 -6.71 -9.26
C MET A 126 -18.12 -5.38 -9.55
N GLY A 127 -18.53 -4.62 -8.50
CA GLY A 127 -19.13 -3.29 -8.68
C GLY A 127 -18.17 -2.30 -9.34
N ALA A 128 -16.90 -2.30 -8.97
CA ALA A 128 -15.88 -1.48 -9.61
C ALA A 128 -15.67 -1.84 -11.08
N GLY A 129 -15.74 -3.15 -11.43
CA GLY A 129 -15.60 -3.64 -12.80
C GLY A 129 -16.59 -2.99 -13.76
N ALA A 130 -17.84 -2.82 -13.36
CA ALA A 130 -18.87 -2.16 -14.17
C ALA A 130 -18.53 -0.68 -14.46
N ILE A 131 -18.10 0.07 -13.42
CA ILE A 131 -17.73 1.48 -13.57
C ILE A 131 -16.50 1.61 -14.47
N ILE A 132 -15.50 0.74 -14.30
CA ILE A 132 -14.29 0.76 -15.14
C ILE A 132 -14.62 0.45 -16.60
N ALA A 133 -15.61 -0.40 -16.87
CA ALA A 133 -16.06 -0.63 -18.25
C ALA A 133 -16.63 0.64 -18.89
N ILE A 134 -17.37 1.45 -18.14
CA ILE A 134 -17.87 2.75 -18.60
C ILE A 134 -16.70 3.72 -18.86
N MET A 135 -15.77 3.85 -17.90
CA MET A 135 -14.58 4.70 -18.03
C MET A 135 -13.74 4.31 -19.27
N ALA A 136 -13.49 3.00 -19.45
CA ALA A 136 -12.75 2.50 -20.62
C ALA A 136 -13.47 2.85 -21.94
N THR A 137 -14.79 2.78 -21.95
CA THR A 137 -15.60 3.14 -23.11
C THR A 137 -15.51 4.65 -23.39
N ILE A 138 -15.60 5.51 -22.37
CA ILE A 138 -15.44 6.96 -22.50
C ILE A 138 -14.06 7.30 -23.10
N LYS A 139 -13.00 6.65 -22.64
CA LYS A 139 -11.67 6.82 -23.26
C LYS A 139 -11.65 6.46 -24.73
N VAL A 140 -12.31 5.36 -25.13
CA VAL A 140 -12.43 4.96 -26.54
C VAL A 140 -13.16 6.05 -27.34
N LEU A 141 -14.21 6.65 -26.79
CA LEU A 141 -14.94 7.74 -27.43
C LEU A 141 -14.07 9.01 -27.56
N PHE A 142 -13.31 9.37 -26.52
CA PHE A 142 -12.36 10.48 -26.61
C PHE A 142 -11.25 10.25 -27.65
N ALA A 143 -10.84 9.00 -27.85
CA ALA A 143 -9.85 8.67 -28.86
C ALA A 143 -10.36 8.91 -30.30
N ARG A 144 -11.67 8.87 -30.55
CA ARG A 144 -12.30 9.18 -31.85
C ARG A 144 -12.30 10.67 -32.17
N LEU A 145 -12.19 11.53 -31.15
CA LEU A 145 -12.20 12.96 -31.34
C LEU A 145 -10.84 13.45 -31.80
N VAL A 146 -10.83 14.40 -32.76
CA VAL A 146 -9.61 15.08 -33.23
C VAL A 146 -9.26 16.16 -32.22
N LEU A 147 -8.55 15.79 -31.18
CA LEU A 147 -8.16 16.69 -30.09
C LEU A 147 -6.64 16.76 -29.97
N ALA A 148 -6.14 17.91 -29.52
CA ALA A 148 -4.72 18.06 -29.17
C ALA A 148 -4.34 17.04 -28.08
N PRO A 149 -3.10 16.51 -28.09
CA PRO A 149 -2.66 15.49 -27.13
C PRO A 149 -2.87 15.88 -25.67
N PHE A 150 -2.60 17.13 -25.32
CA PHE A 150 -2.80 17.65 -23.96
C PHE A 150 -4.29 17.63 -23.55
N VAL A 151 -5.20 18.00 -24.45
CA VAL A 151 -6.65 17.97 -24.18
C VAL A 151 -7.13 16.53 -23.97
N LYS A 152 -6.63 15.57 -24.77
CA LYS A 152 -6.91 14.14 -24.57
C LYS A 152 -6.43 13.65 -23.20
N ALA A 153 -5.20 14.02 -22.81
CA ALA A 153 -4.66 13.68 -21.50
C ALA A 153 -5.52 14.25 -20.37
N PHE A 154 -5.93 15.51 -20.49
CA PHE A 154 -6.77 16.18 -19.50
C PHE A 154 -8.13 15.49 -19.37
N LEU A 155 -8.83 15.20 -20.47
CA LEU A 155 -10.13 14.54 -20.44
C LEU A 155 -10.03 13.12 -19.88
N ASN A 156 -9.02 12.35 -20.30
CA ASN A 156 -8.77 11.02 -19.75
C ASN A 156 -8.43 11.07 -18.24
N SER A 157 -7.67 12.08 -17.81
CA SER A 157 -7.33 12.25 -16.39
C SER A 157 -8.55 12.60 -15.55
N ILE A 158 -9.45 13.45 -16.06
CA ILE A 158 -10.72 13.78 -15.41
C ILE A 158 -11.60 12.53 -15.31
N ASP A 159 -11.84 11.83 -16.42
CA ASP A 159 -12.64 10.60 -16.46
C ASP A 159 -12.15 9.58 -15.42
N TYR A 160 -10.85 9.32 -15.41
CA TYR A 160 -10.26 8.35 -14.49
C TYR A 160 -10.27 8.83 -13.04
N SER A 161 -9.97 10.10 -12.78
CA SER A 161 -9.96 10.63 -11.41
C SER A 161 -11.36 10.58 -10.79
N PHE A 162 -12.38 11.08 -11.50
CA PHE A 162 -13.74 11.03 -11.00
C PHE A 162 -14.29 9.62 -10.94
N GLY A 163 -13.98 8.75 -11.91
CA GLY A 163 -14.38 7.36 -11.90
C GLY A 163 -13.81 6.60 -10.70
N PHE A 164 -12.52 6.75 -10.39
CA PHE A 164 -11.92 6.11 -9.22
C PHE A 164 -12.41 6.69 -7.90
N MET A 165 -12.66 7.99 -7.82
CA MET A 165 -13.29 8.58 -6.64
C MET A 165 -14.73 8.05 -6.46
N LEU A 166 -15.50 7.94 -7.53
CA LEU A 166 -16.85 7.38 -7.50
C LEU A 166 -16.85 5.92 -7.02
N ILE A 167 -15.93 5.10 -7.52
CA ILE A 167 -15.73 3.72 -7.07
C ILE A 167 -15.50 3.69 -5.55
N HIS A 168 -14.66 4.58 -5.03
CA HIS A 168 -14.41 4.66 -3.59
C HIS A 168 -15.67 5.12 -2.80
N VAL A 169 -16.36 6.14 -3.26
CA VAL A 169 -17.59 6.67 -2.60
C VAL A 169 -18.69 5.60 -2.54
N LEU A 170 -18.78 4.75 -3.56
CA LEU A 170 -19.71 3.60 -3.59
C LEU A 170 -19.22 2.38 -2.81
N HIS A 171 -18.09 2.49 -2.11
CA HIS A 171 -17.45 1.41 -1.36
C HIS A 171 -17.07 0.20 -2.22
N PHE A 172 -16.77 0.44 -3.50
CA PHE A 172 -16.26 -0.58 -4.41
C PHE A 172 -14.72 -0.60 -4.40
N THR A 173 -14.16 -1.70 -4.88
CA THR A 173 -12.74 -1.98 -4.79
C THR A 173 -12.10 -2.12 -6.16
N VAL A 174 -11.11 -1.28 -6.46
CA VAL A 174 -10.23 -1.45 -7.63
C VAL A 174 -9.14 -2.44 -7.29
N ALA A 175 -8.99 -3.49 -8.10
CA ALA A 175 -7.93 -4.47 -7.95
C ALA A 175 -6.54 -3.82 -7.99
N THR A 176 -5.58 -4.40 -7.28
CA THR A 176 -4.16 -4.01 -7.26
C THR A 176 -3.82 -2.64 -6.63
N LYS A 177 -4.84 -1.86 -6.21
CA LYS A 177 -4.62 -0.53 -5.62
C LYS A 177 -4.25 -0.57 -4.13
N GLN A 178 -4.70 -1.59 -3.41
CA GLN A 178 -4.59 -1.70 -1.94
C GLN A 178 -3.23 -2.15 -1.39
N PRO A 179 -2.27 -2.67 -2.18
CA PRO A 179 -1.01 -3.19 -1.64
C PRO A 179 -0.22 -2.18 -0.81
N ALA A 180 -0.29 -0.89 -1.15
CA ALA A 180 0.45 0.14 -0.41
C ALA A 180 -0.09 0.34 1.02
N MET A 181 -1.41 0.26 1.21
CA MET A 181 -2.06 0.38 2.51
C MET A 181 -1.84 -0.88 3.37
N THR A 182 -1.97 -2.06 2.74
CA THR A 182 -1.77 -3.35 3.43
C THR A 182 -0.30 -3.63 3.76
N ALA A 183 0.64 -3.15 2.97
CA ALA A 183 2.07 -3.22 3.29
C ALA A 183 2.42 -2.46 4.59
N ALA A 184 1.75 -1.34 4.86
CA ALA A 184 1.87 -0.61 6.11
C ALA A 184 1.38 -1.44 7.31
N THR A 185 0.30 -2.22 7.15
CA THR A 185 -0.20 -3.17 8.16
C THR A 185 0.82 -4.27 8.45
N ILE A 186 1.44 -4.86 7.42
CA ILE A 186 2.53 -5.84 7.59
C ILE A 186 3.66 -5.24 8.41
N ALA A 187 4.13 -4.05 8.06
CA ALA A 187 5.21 -3.40 8.78
C ALA A 187 4.85 -3.05 10.24
N ALA A 188 3.59 -2.70 10.52
CA ALA A 188 3.10 -2.45 11.87
C ALA A 188 3.09 -3.73 12.73
N THR A 189 2.75 -4.85 12.14
CA THR A 189 2.74 -6.16 12.82
C THR A 189 4.16 -6.60 13.22
N VAL A 190 5.17 -6.37 12.35
CA VAL A 190 6.59 -6.63 12.69
C VAL A 190 6.99 -5.87 13.96
N HIS A 191 6.67 -4.57 14.03
CA HIS A 191 7.07 -3.73 15.15
C HIS A 191 6.35 -4.08 16.46
N GLN A 192 5.12 -4.59 16.41
CA GLN A 192 4.41 -5.06 17.61
C GLN A 192 5.00 -6.38 18.13
N ALA A 193 5.40 -7.25 17.23
CA ALA A 193 5.98 -8.55 17.57
C ALA A 193 7.34 -8.42 18.26
N GLU A 194 8.20 -7.45 17.84
CA GLU A 194 9.46 -7.13 18.52
C GLU A 194 9.28 -6.74 19.99
N LYS A 195 8.17 -6.05 20.32
CA LYS A 195 7.86 -5.64 21.70
C LYS A 195 7.44 -6.76 22.63
N ILE A 196 7.01 -7.92 22.11
CA ILE A 196 6.42 -9.02 22.90
C ILE A 196 7.41 -10.16 23.14
N LYS A 197 8.71 -10.03 22.81
CA LYS A 197 9.74 -11.10 22.97
C LYS A 197 9.28 -12.48 22.45
N GLN A 198 8.49 -12.53 21.38
CA GLN A 198 8.16 -13.80 20.74
C GLN A 198 9.39 -14.32 19.96
N THR A 199 9.56 -15.63 19.94
CA THR A 199 10.64 -16.28 19.22
C THR A 199 10.63 -15.84 17.75
N GLN A 200 11.77 -15.39 17.23
CA GLN A 200 11.93 -14.78 15.89
C GLN A 200 11.30 -15.60 14.74
N ASN A 201 11.28 -16.93 14.87
CA ASN A 201 10.66 -17.83 13.89
C ASN A 201 9.12 -17.72 13.82
N ASN A 202 8.44 -17.47 14.95
CA ASN A 202 6.98 -17.34 14.96
C ASN A 202 6.54 -16.01 14.33
N GLN A 203 7.32 -14.96 14.49
CA GLN A 203 7.04 -13.63 13.92
C GLN A 203 7.09 -13.64 12.38
N LEU A 204 8.11 -14.28 11.80
CA LEU A 204 8.24 -14.42 10.34
C LEU A 204 7.12 -15.29 9.76
N ALA A 205 6.66 -16.31 10.49
CA ALA A 205 5.54 -17.15 10.06
C ALA A 205 4.21 -16.37 10.05
N ASP A 206 3.95 -15.55 11.07
CA ASP A 206 2.75 -14.70 11.14
C ASP A 206 2.75 -13.64 10.03
N LEU A 207 3.91 -13.06 9.73
CA LEU A 207 4.09 -12.15 8.60
C LEU A 207 3.86 -12.82 7.25
N ALA A 208 4.37 -14.03 7.07
CA ALA A 208 4.15 -14.79 5.85
C ALA A 208 2.64 -15.09 5.67
N ARG A 209 1.93 -15.50 6.73
CA ARG A 209 0.47 -15.70 6.70
C ARG A 209 -0.30 -14.43 6.35
N LEU A 210 0.05 -13.29 6.97
CA LEU A 210 -0.56 -12.00 6.67
C LEU A 210 -0.35 -11.64 5.19
N THR A 211 0.87 -11.83 4.67
CA THR A 211 1.19 -11.58 3.27
C THR A 211 0.38 -12.48 2.33
N VAL A 212 0.22 -13.76 2.64
CA VAL A 212 -0.62 -14.69 1.87
C VAL A 212 -2.08 -14.23 1.87
N ASN A 213 -2.64 -13.80 3.01
CA ASN A 213 -4.00 -13.29 3.11
C ASN A 213 -4.19 -12.02 2.26
N ILE A 214 -3.21 -11.11 2.26
CA ILE A 214 -3.22 -9.91 1.42
C ILE A 214 -3.19 -10.29 -0.06
N MET A 215 -2.27 -11.17 -0.47
CA MET A 215 -2.17 -11.65 -1.84
C MET A 215 -3.47 -12.31 -2.31
N ARG A 216 -4.09 -13.17 -1.47
CA ARG A 216 -5.40 -13.77 -1.73
C ARG A 216 -6.46 -12.70 -1.98
N THR A 217 -6.54 -11.70 -1.12
CA THR A 217 -7.50 -10.61 -1.23
C THR A 217 -7.33 -9.83 -2.54
N GLN A 218 -6.09 -9.57 -2.94
CA GLN A 218 -5.79 -8.87 -4.20
C GLN A 218 -6.16 -9.71 -5.42
N LEU A 219 -5.85 -11.01 -5.42
CA LEU A 219 -6.21 -11.90 -6.51
C LEU A 219 -7.72 -12.01 -6.67
N VAL A 220 -8.47 -12.11 -5.56
CA VAL A 220 -9.93 -12.10 -5.58
C VAL A 220 -10.49 -10.79 -6.16
N ALA A 221 -9.91 -9.65 -5.79
CA ALA A 221 -10.31 -8.37 -6.34
C ALA A 221 -10.01 -8.28 -7.86
N ILE A 222 -8.87 -8.83 -8.31
CA ILE A 222 -8.53 -8.94 -9.75
C ILE A 222 -9.62 -9.72 -10.49
N PHE A 223 -9.95 -10.94 -10.02
CA PHE A 223 -10.98 -11.76 -10.64
C PHE A 223 -12.36 -11.09 -10.60
N GLY A 224 -12.74 -10.49 -9.46
CA GLY A 224 -14.01 -9.76 -9.33
C GLY A 224 -14.14 -8.62 -10.33
N ASN A 225 -13.08 -7.83 -10.52
CA ASN A 225 -13.09 -6.77 -11.53
C ASN A 225 -13.27 -7.32 -12.94
N ILE A 226 -12.51 -8.36 -13.33
CA ILE A 226 -12.55 -8.95 -14.69
C ILE A 226 -13.94 -9.55 -14.98
N ILE A 227 -14.48 -10.33 -14.05
CA ILE A 227 -15.76 -11.07 -14.21
C ILE A 227 -16.91 -10.15 -14.62
N ILE A 228 -16.93 -8.91 -14.14
CA ILE A 228 -18.00 -7.94 -14.49
C ILE A 228 -17.53 -6.94 -15.54
N ALA A 229 -16.28 -6.52 -15.54
CA ALA A 229 -15.78 -5.54 -16.52
C ALA A 229 -15.88 -6.07 -17.96
N MET A 230 -15.55 -7.32 -18.20
CA MET A 230 -15.61 -7.92 -19.54
C MET A 230 -17.06 -8.02 -20.08
N PRO A 231 -18.03 -8.65 -19.40
CA PRO A 231 -19.41 -8.69 -19.86
C PRO A 231 -20.04 -7.31 -20.01
N THR A 232 -19.73 -6.38 -19.07
CA THR A 232 -20.23 -5.00 -19.17
C THR A 232 -19.64 -4.31 -20.40
N GLY A 233 -18.36 -4.51 -20.70
CA GLY A 233 -17.72 -3.98 -21.89
C GLY A 233 -18.35 -4.51 -23.19
N ILE A 234 -18.65 -5.81 -23.24
CA ILE A 234 -19.37 -6.44 -24.37
C ILE A 234 -20.79 -5.85 -24.49
N LEU A 235 -21.52 -5.75 -23.35
CA LEU A 235 -22.87 -5.20 -23.34
C LEU A 235 -22.90 -3.76 -23.88
N ILE A 236 -21.96 -2.92 -23.46
CA ILE A 236 -21.86 -1.54 -23.94
C ILE A 236 -21.57 -1.54 -25.47
N ALA A 237 -20.66 -2.38 -25.95
CA ALA A 237 -20.34 -2.48 -27.37
C ALA A 237 -21.55 -2.98 -28.19
N TYR A 238 -22.31 -3.94 -27.68
CA TYR A 238 -23.54 -4.42 -28.28
C TYR A 238 -24.61 -3.33 -28.34
N LEU A 239 -24.90 -2.66 -27.24
CA LEU A 239 -25.87 -1.57 -27.17
C LEU A 239 -25.49 -0.42 -28.10
N TRP A 240 -24.22 -0.09 -28.18
CA TRP A 240 -23.70 0.92 -29.09
C TRP A 240 -23.96 0.54 -30.55
N GLN A 241 -23.63 -0.67 -30.92
CA GLN A 241 -23.81 -1.16 -32.30
C GLN A 241 -25.29 -1.20 -32.70
N THR A 242 -26.19 -1.63 -31.81
CA THR A 242 -27.63 -1.67 -32.06
C THR A 242 -28.26 -0.29 -32.14
N SER A 243 -27.77 0.70 -31.33
CA SER A 243 -28.32 2.05 -31.31
C SER A 243 -27.83 2.95 -32.45
N PHE A 244 -26.58 2.76 -32.87
CA PHE A 244 -25.94 3.63 -33.85
C PHE A 244 -25.66 2.95 -35.19
N ASN A 245 -25.95 1.66 -35.34
CA ASN A 245 -25.65 0.83 -36.53
C ASN A 245 -24.14 0.89 -36.93
N GLN A 246 -23.26 1.14 -35.98
CA GLN A 246 -21.82 1.20 -36.18
C GLN A 246 -21.11 0.55 -34.98
N PRO A 247 -19.97 -0.17 -35.21
CA PRO A 247 -19.24 -0.75 -34.11
C PRO A 247 -18.65 0.33 -33.19
N LEU A 248 -18.59 0.02 -31.89
CA LEU A 248 -17.95 0.89 -30.90
C LEU A 248 -16.46 1.08 -31.18
N LEU A 249 -15.76 0.06 -31.64
CA LEU A 249 -14.37 0.10 -32.09
C LEU A 249 -14.31 -0.10 -33.60
N ALA A 250 -13.49 0.69 -34.29
CA ALA A 250 -13.16 0.37 -35.67
C ALA A 250 -12.34 -0.93 -35.72
N PRO A 251 -12.50 -1.83 -36.73
CA PRO A 251 -11.79 -3.12 -36.74
C PRO A 251 -10.27 -2.99 -36.57
N HIS A 252 -9.61 -2.07 -37.28
CA HIS A 252 -8.18 -1.83 -37.14
C HIS A 252 -7.77 -1.43 -35.72
N LYS A 253 -8.63 -0.66 -35.02
CA LYS A 253 -8.39 -0.28 -33.63
C LYS A 253 -8.58 -1.44 -32.66
N ALA A 254 -9.51 -2.31 -32.93
CA ALA A 254 -9.70 -3.54 -32.16
C ALA A 254 -8.49 -4.48 -32.30
N GLU A 255 -7.93 -4.63 -33.52
CA GLU A 255 -6.70 -5.39 -33.76
C GLU A 255 -5.49 -4.75 -33.03
N GLU A 256 -5.34 -3.44 -33.09
CA GLU A 256 -4.28 -2.70 -32.38
C GLU A 256 -4.37 -2.92 -30.87
N LEU A 257 -5.58 -2.87 -30.30
CA LEU A 257 -5.78 -3.10 -28.87
C LEU A 257 -5.44 -4.55 -28.46
N LEU A 258 -5.83 -5.56 -29.27
CA LEU A 258 -5.48 -6.96 -29.00
C LEU A 258 -3.98 -7.20 -29.14
N SER A 259 -3.35 -6.71 -30.19
CA SER A 259 -1.90 -6.84 -30.39
C SER A 259 -1.13 -6.16 -29.25
N GLY A 260 -1.61 -5.01 -28.74
CA GLY A 260 -1.06 -4.32 -27.59
C GLY A 260 -1.22 -5.05 -26.25
N LEU A 261 -2.00 -6.13 -26.19
CA LEU A 261 -2.13 -7.02 -25.03
C LEU A 261 -1.23 -8.26 -25.12
N ASN A 262 -0.63 -8.53 -26.28
CA ASN A 262 0.24 -9.68 -26.47
C ASN A 262 1.50 -9.55 -25.61
N PRO A 263 1.76 -10.43 -24.63
CA PRO A 263 2.88 -10.30 -23.71
C PRO A 263 4.24 -10.57 -24.34
N LEU A 264 4.28 -11.23 -25.51
CA LEU A 264 5.51 -11.65 -26.19
C LEU A 264 5.98 -10.62 -27.23
N THR A 265 5.05 -9.95 -27.91
CA THR A 265 5.37 -9.07 -29.04
C THR A 265 5.12 -7.59 -28.76
N SER A 266 4.49 -7.25 -27.63
CA SER A 266 4.21 -5.87 -27.25
C SER A 266 4.91 -5.46 -25.94
N LEU A 267 4.85 -4.17 -25.62
CA LEU A 267 5.32 -3.64 -24.33
C LEU A 267 4.26 -3.78 -23.22
N ALA A 268 3.36 -4.77 -23.29
CA ALA A 268 2.30 -4.97 -22.32
C ALA A 268 2.83 -5.08 -20.89
N ILE A 269 3.89 -5.87 -20.66
CA ILE A 269 4.47 -6.12 -19.34
C ILE A 269 5.23 -4.91 -18.81
N PRO A 270 6.14 -4.24 -19.55
CA PRO A 270 6.71 -2.96 -19.12
C PRO A 270 5.67 -1.90 -18.78
N HIS A 271 4.64 -1.74 -19.61
CA HIS A 271 3.56 -0.77 -19.35
C HIS A 271 2.72 -1.17 -18.11
N ALA A 272 2.55 -2.46 -17.84
CA ALA A 272 1.94 -2.95 -16.62
C ALA A 272 2.82 -2.65 -15.38
N ALA A 273 4.14 -2.74 -15.51
CA ALA A 273 5.05 -2.36 -14.43
C ALA A 273 4.95 -0.87 -14.10
N ILE A 274 4.86 0.01 -15.13
CA ILE A 274 4.61 1.45 -14.94
C ILE A 274 3.29 1.68 -14.19
N ALA A 275 2.22 0.95 -14.57
CA ALA A 275 0.96 1.01 -13.82
C ALA A 275 1.13 0.59 -12.36
N GLY A 276 1.93 -0.45 -12.09
CA GLY A 276 2.29 -0.89 -10.74
C GLY A 276 3.00 0.19 -9.93
N VAL A 277 3.91 0.95 -10.55
CA VAL A 277 4.55 2.13 -9.93
C VAL A 277 3.52 3.21 -9.62
N CYS A 278 2.61 3.53 -10.55
CA CYS A 278 1.55 4.51 -10.32
C CYS A 278 0.60 4.09 -9.18
N LEU A 279 0.26 2.80 -9.09
CA LEU A 279 -0.51 2.23 -8.00
C LEU A 279 0.20 2.40 -6.65
N PHE A 280 1.49 2.12 -6.60
CA PHE A 280 2.33 2.34 -5.42
C PHE A 280 2.35 3.82 -5.02
N LEU A 281 2.62 4.73 -5.97
CA LEU A 281 2.63 6.17 -5.72
C LEU A 281 1.28 6.67 -5.22
N SER A 282 0.16 6.19 -5.78
CA SER A 282 -1.17 6.55 -5.31
C SER A 282 -1.40 6.16 -3.85
N GLY A 283 -0.85 5.03 -3.42
CA GLY A 283 -0.88 4.58 -2.03
C GLY A 283 -0.04 5.47 -1.10
N LEU A 284 1.14 5.91 -1.53
CA LEU A 284 1.95 6.89 -0.79
C LEU A 284 1.22 8.22 -0.64
N ILE A 285 0.61 8.72 -1.73
CA ILE A 285 -0.20 9.94 -1.71
C ILE A 285 -1.38 9.79 -0.75
N ALA A 286 -2.07 8.65 -0.78
CA ALA A 286 -3.16 8.39 0.14
C ALA A 286 -2.70 8.46 1.60
N GLY A 287 -1.63 7.77 1.96
CA GLY A 287 -1.07 7.81 3.32
C GLY A 287 -0.61 9.21 3.76
N TYR A 288 -0.05 9.99 2.83
CA TYR A 288 0.31 11.38 3.09
C TYR A 288 -0.92 12.24 3.42
N TYR A 289 -1.99 12.16 2.62
CA TYR A 289 -3.20 12.94 2.84
C TYR A 289 -4.00 12.46 4.06
N ASP A 290 -3.97 11.18 4.41
CA ASP A 290 -4.54 10.66 5.66
C ASP A 290 -3.83 11.28 6.87
N ASN A 291 -2.49 11.30 6.86
CA ASN A 291 -1.72 11.96 7.92
C ASN A 291 -1.99 13.47 7.96
N LEU A 292 -2.07 14.13 6.80
CA LEU A 292 -2.36 15.56 6.69
C LEU A 292 -3.74 15.87 7.27
N SER A 293 -4.76 15.04 7.00
CA SER A 293 -6.12 15.20 7.52
C SER A 293 -6.14 15.22 9.04
N VAL A 294 -5.43 14.27 9.67
CA VAL A 294 -5.32 14.18 11.14
C VAL A 294 -4.52 15.35 11.70
N TYR A 295 -3.35 15.63 11.13
CA TYR A 295 -2.43 16.65 11.64
C TYR A 295 -3.01 18.08 11.56
N HIS A 296 -3.72 18.40 10.47
CA HIS A 296 -4.32 19.72 10.28
C HIS A 296 -5.76 19.84 10.75
N HIS A 297 -6.33 18.79 11.34
CA HIS A 297 -7.74 18.75 11.77
C HIS A 297 -8.71 19.24 10.68
N VAL A 298 -8.59 18.62 9.49
CA VAL A 298 -9.29 19.07 8.28
C VAL A 298 -10.80 19.11 8.49
N GLY A 299 -11.40 18.11 9.14
CA GLY A 299 -12.83 18.09 9.45
C GLY A 299 -13.29 19.28 10.30
N ALA A 300 -12.52 19.62 11.36
CA ALA A 300 -12.85 20.76 12.20
C ALA A 300 -12.78 22.10 11.44
N ARG A 301 -11.79 22.24 10.54
CA ARG A 301 -11.66 23.43 9.68
C ARG A 301 -12.79 23.56 8.67
N LEU A 302 -13.22 22.44 8.07
CA LEU A 302 -14.33 22.43 7.13
C LEU A 302 -15.63 22.85 7.79
N ARG A 303 -15.92 22.38 9.01
CA ARG A 303 -17.11 22.77 9.78
C ARG A 303 -17.19 24.26 10.08
N GLN A 304 -16.04 24.91 10.18
CA GLN A 304 -15.95 26.35 10.49
C GLN A 304 -15.78 27.24 9.26
N HIS A 305 -15.67 26.65 8.06
CA HIS A 305 -15.35 27.42 6.86
C HIS A 305 -16.57 28.24 6.39
N PRO A 306 -16.48 29.59 6.28
CA PRO A 306 -17.61 30.49 6.02
C PRO A 306 -18.35 30.17 4.71
N PHE A 307 -17.65 29.71 3.69
CA PHE A 307 -18.24 29.35 2.40
C PHE A 307 -19.19 28.15 2.52
N PHE A 308 -18.77 27.09 3.23
CA PHE A 308 -19.59 25.90 3.38
C PHE A 308 -20.78 26.12 4.32
N LEU A 309 -20.62 26.95 5.35
CA LEU A 309 -21.69 27.35 6.26
C LEU A 309 -22.79 28.14 5.54
N LYS A 310 -22.47 28.83 4.41
CA LYS A 310 -23.46 29.55 3.60
C LYS A 310 -24.24 28.64 2.66
N ILE A 311 -23.66 27.52 2.23
CA ILE A 311 -24.24 26.67 1.17
C ILE A 311 -24.91 25.43 1.74
N MET A 312 -24.47 24.95 2.89
CA MET A 312 -24.93 23.70 3.48
C MET A 312 -25.52 23.91 4.87
N SER A 313 -26.55 23.12 5.22
CA SER A 313 -27.01 23.06 6.60
C SER A 313 -25.92 22.46 7.51
N THR A 314 -25.88 22.84 8.76
CA THR A 314 -24.90 22.40 9.77
C THR A 314 -24.82 20.87 9.83
N GLU A 315 -25.96 20.18 9.84
CA GLU A 315 -26.01 18.72 9.89
C GLU A 315 -25.38 18.07 8.65
N ARG A 316 -25.59 18.61 7.44
CA ARG A 316 -24.97 18.12 6.21
C ARG A 316 -23.48 18.41 6.19
N LEU A 317 -23.10 19.60 6.65
CA LEU A 317 -21.71 20.00 6.74
C LEU A 317 -20.92 19.09 7.71
N ASP A 318 -21.51 18.71 8.85
CA ASP A 318 -20.91 17.77 9.79
C ASP A 318 -20.67 16.42 9.15
N LYS A 319 -21.68 15.84 8.48
CA LYS A 319 -21.54 14.54 7.78
C LYS A 319 -20.48 14.58 6.67
N VAL A 320 -20.45 15.65 5.88
CA VAL A 320 -19.48 15.84 4.81
C VAL A 320 -18.06 16.02 5.38
N SER A 321 -17.94 16.80 6.47
CA SER A 321 -16.65 17.03 7.13
C SER A 321 -16.08 15.74 7.73
N ASP A 322 -16.93 14.95 8.40
CA ASP A 322 -16.56 13.64 8.93
C ASP A 322 -16.15 12.68 7.82
N TYR A 323 -16.90 12.66 6.72
CA TYR A 323 -16.58 11.81 5.58
C TYR A 323 -15.21 12.20 4.96
N ILE A 324 -15.00 13.51 4.72
CA ILE A 324 -13.73 14.00 4.14
C ILE A 324 -12.58 13.72 5.09
N GLU A 325 -12.72 13.99 6.40
CA GLU A 325 -11.66 13.74 7.39
C GLU A 325 -11.21 12.27 7.40
N ASN A 326 -12.16 11.35 7.31
CA ASN A 326 -11.89 9.91 7.36
C ASN A 326 -11.49 9.30 6.01
N ASN A 327 -11.74 9.98 4.88
CA ASN A 327 -11.51 9.43 3.53
C ASN A 327 -10.58 10.30 2.66
N LEU A 328 -9.97 11.36 3.22
CA LEU A 328 -9.19 12.32 2.44
C LEU A 328 -8.05 11.66 1.67
N GLY A 329 -7.31 10.75 2.32
CA GLY A 329 -6.23 10.02 1.68
C GLY A 329 -6.72 9.13 0.54
N ALA A 330 -7.81 8.40 0.76
CA ALA A 330 -8.36 7.54 -0.29
C ALA A 330 -8.88 8.38 -1.48
N LEU A 331 -9.55 9.50 -1.24
CA LEU A 331 -10.01 10.41 -2.29
C LEU A 331 -8.82 11.00 -3.07
N ALA A 332 -7.81 11.54 -2.38
CA ALA A 332 -6.61 12.10 -3.00
C ALA A 332 -5.82 11.03 -3.77
N GLY A 333 -5.61 9.86 -3.19
CA GLY A 333 -4.93 8.75 -3.86
C GLY A 333 -5.66 8.30 -5.14
N ASN A 334 -7.00 8.26 -5.12
CA ASN A 334 -7.83 7.95 -6.30
C ASN A 334 -7.73 9.03 -7.37
N PHE A 335 -7.79 10.29 -6.96
CA PHE A 335 -7.68 11.45 -7.86
C PHE A 335 -6.34 11.45 -8.59
N TRP A 336 -5.24 11.37 -7.86
CA TRP A 336 -3.90 11.37 -8.45
C TRP A 336 -3.61 10.12 -9.26
N PHE A 337 -4.15 8.95 -8.86
CA PHE A 337 -4.06 7.74 -9.67
C PHE A 337 -4.73 7.92 -11.04
N GLY A 338 -5.91 8.54 -11.08
CA GLY A 338 -6.59 8.86 -12.33
C GLY A 338 -5.78 9.80 -13.21
N ILE A 339 -5.16 10.85 -12.64
CA ILE A 339 -4.28 11.75 -13.38
C ILE A 339 -3.08 11.00 -13.97
N MET A 340 -2.40 10.18 -13.17
CA MET A 340 -1.26 9.40 -13.65
C MET A 340 -1.64 8.44 -14.78
N LEU A 341 -2.77 7.74 -14.66
CA LEU A 341 -3.24 6.82 -15.71
C LEU A 341 -3.70 7.56 -16.97
N GLY A 342 -4.35 8.71 -16.82
CA GLY A 342 -4.87 9.49 -17.96
C GLY A 342 -3.81 10.23 -18.75
N SER A 343 -2.71 10.62 -18.09
CA SER A 343 -1.66 11.48 -18.68
C SER A 343 -0.44 10.73 -19.20
N MET A 344 -0.11 9.54 -18.69
CA MET A 344 1.17 8.87 -18.95
C MET A 344 1.44 8.60 -20.44
N GLY A 345 0.45 8.12 -21.19
CA GLY A 345 0.62 7.88 -22.63
C GLY A 345 0.91 9.17 -23.41
N THR A 346 0.26 10.28 -23.03
CA THR A 346 0.55 11.60 -23.64
C THR A 346 1.91 12.11 -23.23
N LEU A 347 2.33 11.88 -21.98
CA LEU A 347 3.68 12.22 -21.52
C LEU A 347 4.73 11.44 -22.32
N GLY A 348 4.51 10.14 -22.55
CA GLY A 348 5.37 9.34 -23.42
C GLY A 348 5.47 9.91 -24.83
N TYR A 349 4.33 10.28 -25.41
CA TYR A 349 4.29 10.90 -26.75
C TYR A 349 5.09 12.22 -26.81
N ILE A 350 4.91 13.11 -25.84
CA ILE A 350 5.62 14.41 -25.80
C ILE A 350 7.12 14.22 -25.60
N LEU A 351 7.53 13.25 -24.78
CA LEU A 351 8.94 12.96 -24.49
C LEU A 351 9.61 12.08 -25.57
N GLY A 352 8.86 11.55 -26.54
CA GLY A 352 9.39 10.58 -27.52
C GLY A 352 9.79 9.25 -26.86
N LEU A 353 9.18 8.89 -25.73
CA LEU A 353 9.47 7.67 -24.98
C LEU A 353 8.30 6.68 -25.14
N PRO A 354 8.58 5.36 -25.16
CA PRO A 354 7.53 4.33 -25.23
C PRO A 354 6.85 4.16 -23.87
N LEU A 355 6.32 5.24 -23.29
CA LEU A 355 5.60 5.23 -22.03
C LEU A 355 4.11 5.10 -22.29
N ASP A 356 3.50 4.09 -21.71
CA ASP A 356 2.05 3.91 -21.64
C ASP A 356 1.72 3.18 -20.33
N ILE A 357 0.45 2.98 -20.05
CA ILE A 357 -0.02 2.26 -18.87
C ILE A 357 -0.96 1.15 -19.28
N ARG A 358 -0.72 -0.05 -18.72
CA ARG A 358 -1.64 -1.19 -18.81
C ARG A 358 -2.08 -1.59 -17.41
N HIS A 359 -3.32 -1.26 -17.08
CA HIS A 359 -3.98 -1.70 -15.85
C HIS A 359 -4.97 -2.81 -16.17
N ILE A 360 -4.97 -3.88 -15.38
CA ILE A 360 -5.70 -5.12 -15.68
C ILE A 360 -7.19 -4.90 -15.97
N ALA A 361 -7.89 -4.06 -15.20
CA ALA A 361 -9.32 -3.87 -15.38
C ALA A 361 -9.64 -3.16 -16.70
N PHE A 362 -8.83 -2.16 -17.14
CA PHE A 362 -8.98 -1.54 -18.46
C PHE A 362 -8.55 -2.47 -19.58
N ALA A 363 -7.48 -3.24 -19.38
CA ALA A 363 -7.01 -4.23 -20.36
C ALA A 363 -8.07 -5.30 -20.61
N SER A 364 -8.79 -5.76 -19.58
CA SER A 364 -9.88 -6.73 -19.73
C SER A 364 -11.07 -6.18 -20.51
N VAL A 365 -11.43 -4.91 -20.33
CA VAL A 365 -12.49 -4.25 -21.11
C VAL A 365 -12.07 -4.10 -22.58
N ASN A 366 -10.84 -3.60 -22.82
CA ASN A 366 -10.29 -3.48 -24.16
C ASN A 366 -10.27 -4.83 -24.89
N PHE A 367 -9.84 -5.89 -24.20
CA PHE A 367 -9.91 -7.26 -24.73
C PHE A 367 -11.34 -7.64 -25.12
N ALA A 368 -12.30 -7.48 -24.21
CA ALA A 368 -13.69 -7.89 -24.40
C ALA A 368 -14.36 -7.13 -25.55
N GLN A 369 -14.19 -5.80 -25.62
CA GLN A 369 -14.74 -4.96 -26.69
C GLN A 369 -14.10 -5.26 -28.05
N SER A 370 -12.78 -5.55 -28.08
CA SER A 370 -12.07 -5.90 -29.31
C SER A 370 -12.50 -7.28 -29.82
N MET A 371 -12.60 -8.27 -28.94
CA MET A 371 -13.11 -9.61 -29.30
C MET A 371 -14.54 -9.55 -29.79
N TYR A 372 -15.41 -8.73 -29.18
CA TYR A 372 -16.78 -8.53 -29.67
C TYR A 372 -16.78 -7.92 -31.08
N THR A 373 -15.94 -6.90 -31.33
CA THR A 373 -15.90 -6.20 -32.62
C THR A 373 -15.38 -7.07 -33.76
N LEU A 374 -14.34 -7.88 -33.48
CA LEU A 374 -13.73 -8.72 -34.52
C LEU A 374 -14.44 -10.08 -34.69
N GLY A 375 -15.09 -10.56 -33.63
CA GLY A 375 -15.75 -11.86 -33.63
C GLY A 375 -14.80 -12.98 -34.05
N ALA A 376 -15.22 -13.81 -35.03
CA ALA A 376 -14.40 -14.91 -35.54
C ALA A 376 -13.12 -14.45 -36.27
N ASN A 377 -13.08 -13.21 -36.77
CA ASN A 377 -11.89 -12.64 -37.44
C ASN A 377 -10.70 -12.38 -36.51
N ALA A 378 -10.92 -12.33 -35.18
CA ALA A 378 -9.83 -12.19 -34.20
C ALA A 378 -8.89 -13.41 -34.21
N GLY A 379 -9.38 -14.58 -34.56
CA GLY A 379 -8.66 -15.84 -34.44
C GLY A 379 -8.57 -16.34 -32.98
N ILE A 380 -8.66 -17.63 -32.78
CA ILE A 380 -8.64 -18.27 -31.44
C ILE A 380 -7.29 -18.07 -30.78
N GLU A 381 -6.21 -18.22 -31.52
CA GLU A 381 -4.84 -18.05 -30.99
C GLU A 381 -4.62 -16.63 -30.42
N THR A 382 -4.96 -15.61 -31.22
CA THR A 382 -4.87 -14.20 -30.78
C THR A 382 -5.71 -13.93 -29.53
N GLY A 383 -6.93 -14.50 -29.48
CA GLY A 383 -7.79 -14.41 -28.30
C GLY A 383 -7.15 -15.01 -27.06
N ILE A 384 -6.60 -16.22 -27.13
CA ILE A 384 -5.95 -16.90 -26.02
C ILE A 384 -4.71 -16.12 -25.56
N ILE A 385 -3.83 -15.73 -26.48
CA ILE A 385 -2.59 -15.00 -26.15
C ILE A 385 -2.90 -13.64 -25.49
N SER A 386 -3.87 -12.90 -26.06
CA SER A 386 -4.27 -11.60 -25.49
C SER A 386 -4.93 -11.75 -24.13
N PHE A 387 -5.73 -12.79 -23.90
CA PHE A 387 -6.30 -13.07 -22.58
C PHE A 387 -5.24 -13.43 -21.54
N LEU A 388 -4.26 -14.27 -21.90
CA LEU A 388 -3.10 -14.54 -21.05
C LEU A 388 -2.31 -13.26 -20.77
N GLY A 389 -2.18 -12.37 -21.75
CA GLY A 389 -1.60 -11.05 -21.60
C GLY A 389 -2.34 -10.20 -20.56
N VAL A 390 -3.68 -10.20 -20.57
CA VAL A 390 -4.49 -9.51 -19.54
C VAL A 390 -4.19 -10.05 -18.14
N LEU A 391 -4.11 -11.37 -17.97
CA LEU A 391 -3.77 -11.97 -16.68
C LEU A 391 -2.36 -11.61 -16.22
N LEU A 392 -1.37 -11.65 -17.11
CA LEU A 392 0.01 -11.28 -16.82
C LEU A 392 0.14 -9.79 -16.47
N ILE A 393 -0.62 -8.90 -17.15
CA ILE A 393 -0.73 -7.49 -16.78
C ILE A 393 -1.17 -7.35 -15.31
N GLY A 394 -2.19 -8.09 -14.89
CA GLY A 394 -2.68 -8.03 -13.51
C GLY A 394 -1.68 -8.53 -12.49
N ILE A 395 -1.01 -9.63 -12.76
CA ILE A 395 0.06 -10.16 -11.92
C ILE A 395 1.20 -9.15 -11.81
N THR A 396 1.62 -8.53 -12.92
CA THR A 396 2.68 -7.51 -12.93
C THR A 396 2.27 -6.26 -12.16
N ASN A 397 1.05 -5.74 -12.35
CA ASN A 397 0.52 -4.62 -11.58
C ASN A 397 0.59 -4.91 -10.07
N LEU A 398 0.15 -6.10 -9.65
CA LEU A 398 0.16 -6.53 -8.25
C LEU A 398 1.59 -6.66 -7.71
N LEU A 399 2.44 -7.42 -8.38
CA LEU A 399 3.79 -7.71 -7.90
C LEU A 399 4.62 -6.43 -7.78
N VAL A 400 4.59 -5.54 -8.78
CA VAL A 400 5.37 -4.29 -8.75
C VAL A 400 4.85 -3.36 -7.64
N SER A 401 3.53 -3.11 -7.59
CA SER A 401 2.96 -2.22 -6.58
C SER A 401 3.17 -2.74 -5.16
N PHE A 402 2.97 -4.05 -4.94
CA PHE A 402 3.15 -4.67 -3.63
C PHE A 402 4.62 -4.70 -3.19
N SER A 403 5.54 -5.07 -4.08
CA SER A 403 6.97 -5.13 -3.75
C SER A 403 7.51 -3.75 -3.36
N LEU A 404 7.16 -2.69 -4.11
CA LEU A 404 7.57 -1.33 -3.80
C LEU A 404 6.96 -0.84 -2.47
N ALA A 405 5.68 -1.12 -2.24
CA ALA A 405 5.00 -0.75 -1.00
C ALA A 405 5.59 -1.48 0.21
N LEU A 406 5.86 -2.78 0.09
CA LEU A 406 6.48 -3.59 1.12
C LEU A 406 7.91 -3.10 1.41
N PHE A 407 8.68 -2.79 0.37
CA PHE A 407 10.02 -2.22 0.52
C PHE A 407 10.00 -0.94 1.37
N VAL A 408 9.13 0.02 1.04
CA VAL A 408 9.02 1.27 1.80
C VAL A 408 8.55 1.03 3.22
N ALA A 409 7.57 0.15 3.40
CA ALA A 409 7.01 -0.16 4.73
C ALA A 409 8.04 -0.84 5.66
N LEU A 410 8.81 -1.80 5.15
CA LEU A 410 9.87 -2.46 5.90
C LEU A 410 11.06 -1.52 6.19
N LYS A 411 11.43 -0.66 5.23
CA LYS A 411 12.45 0.37 5.43
C LYS A 411 12.04 1.37 6.52
N ALA A 412 10.78 1.81 6.54
CA ALA A 412 10.24 2.68 7.58
C ALA A 412 10.35 2.09 9.00
N ARG A 413 10.37 0.77 9.11
CA ARG A 413 10.47 0.02 10.37
C ARG A 413 11.88 -0.49 10.69
N LYS A 414 12.89 -0.13 9.87
CA LYS A 414 14.30 -0.51 10.04
C LYS A 414 14.55 -2.03 10.06
N VAL A 415 13.69 -2.81 9.37
CA VAL A 415 13.82 -4.27 9.27
C VAL A 415 15.09 -4.63 8.50
N SER A 416 15.84 -5.64 8.96
CA SER A 416 17.13 -6.03 8.37
C SER A 416 16.95 -6.72 6.99
N TYR A 417 17.95 -6.58 6.11
CA TYR A 417 17.92 -7.19 4.78
C TYR A 417 17.84 -8.73 4.81
N GLY A 418 18.45 -9.36 5.82
CA GLY A 418 18.39 -10.81 6.00
C GLY A 418 16.99 -11.33 6.27
N GLU A 419 16.18 -10.59 7.02
CA GLU A 419 14.79 -10.91 7.32
C GLU A 419 13.90 -10.82 6.06
N TRP A 420 14.20 -9.92 5.13
CA TRP A 420 13.49 -9.81 3.86
C TRP A 420 13.65 -11.07 3.01
N ILE A 421 14.88 -11.58 2.90
CA ILE A 421 15.15 -12.80 2.15
C ILE A 421 14.44 -13.99 2.80
N SER A 422 14.47 -14.07 4.13
CA SER A 422 13.81 -15.13 4.89
C SER A 422 12.29 -15.09 4.70
N LEU A 423 11.67 -13.91 4.77
CA LEU A 423 10.25 -13.72 4.49
C LEU A 423 9.89 -14.13 3.04
N GLY A 424 10.69 -13.70 2.06
CA GLY A 424 10.50 -14.09 0.66
C GLY A 424 10.57 -15.60 0.43
N LYS A 425 11.51 -16.29 1.10
CA LYS A 425 11.62 -17.76 1.05
C LYS A 425 10.40 -18.45 1.67
N LEU A 426 9.90 -17.94 2.80
CA LEU A 426 8.70 -18.49 3.45
C LEU A 426 7.45 -18.32 2.56
N ILE A 427 7.24 -17.15 1.98
CA ILE A 427 6.11 -16.90 1.07
C ILE A 427 6.22 -17.78 -0.18
N GLY A 428 7.40 -17.86 -0.81
CA GLY A 428 7.65 -18.70 -1.97
C GLY A 428 7.47 -20.19 -1.66
N GLY A 429 7.97 -20.67 -0.53
CA GLY A 429 7.76 -22.03 -0.05
C GLY A 429 6.27 -22.35 0.19
N HIS A 430 5.53 -21.40 0.77
CA HIS A 430 4.08 -21.54 0.97
C HIS A 430 3.33 -21.60 -0.37
N PHE A 431 3.73 -20.78 -1.35
CA PHE A 431 3.14 -20.81 -2.68
C PHE A 431 3.36 -22.16 -3.40
N ILE A 432 4.54 -22.74 -3.28
CA ILE A 432 4.85 -24.04 -3.88
C ILE A 432 4.08 -25.19 -3.20
N THR A 433 3.97 -25.15 -1.86
CA THR A 433 3.34 -26.24 -1.09
C THR A 433 1.82 -26.16 -1.04
N ARG A 434 1.26 -24.93 -1.00
CA ARG A 434 -0.19 -24.68 -0.87
C ARG A 434 -0.64 -23.51 -1.77
N PRO A 435 -0.57 -23.64 -3.12
CA PRO A 435 -0.97 -22.56 -4.02
C PRO A 435 -2.45 -22.17 -3.87
N SER A 436 -3.31 -23.14 -3.50
CA SER A 436 -4.73 -22.89 -3.23
C SER A 436 -5.01 -21.79 -2.20
N ASP A 437 -4.12 -21.60 -1.23
CA ASP A 437 -4.28 -20.59 -0.18
C ASP A 437 -4.22 -19.15 -0.71
N PHE A 438 -3.67 -18.96 -1.91
CA PHE A 438 -3.61 -17.66 -2.58
C PHE A 438 -4.86 -17.33 -3.39
N PHE A 439 -5.65 -18.35 -3.76
CA PHE A 439 -6.78 -18.19 -4.69
C PHE A 439 -8.13 -18.54 -4.08
N LEU A 440 -8.18 -19.52 -3.19
CA LEU A 440 -9.42 -20.03 -2.64
C LEU A 440 -9.79 -19.37 -1.29
N PRO A 441 -11.09 -19.34 -0.95
CA PRO A 441 -11.52 -18.81 0.33
C PRO A 441 -10.91 -19.63 1.48
N PRO A 442 -10.57 -18.99 2.61
CA PRO A 442 -9.95 -19.68 3.75
C PRO A 442 -10.82 -20.83 4.26
N SER A 443 -10.21 -21.95 4.66
CA SER A 443 -10.90 -23.09 5.26
C SER A 443 -11.41 -22.72 6.66
N LYS A 444 -12.46 -23.45 7.16
CA LYS A 444 -12.99 -23.21 8.51
C LYS A 444 -11.97 -23.47 9.62
N GLU A 445 -11.01 -24.37 9.39
CA GLU A 445 -9.93 -24.68 10.35
C GLU A 445 -8.94 -23.53 10.57
N SER A 446 -8.75 -22.67 9.57
CA SER A 446 -7.88 -21.49 9.71
C SER A 446 -8.48 -20.39 10.59
N LEU A 447 -9.77 -20.44 10.87
CA LEU A 447 -10.49 -19.47 11.72
C LEU A 447 -10.22 -19.71 13.21
N VAL A 448 -10.07 -20.99 13.62
CA VAL A 448 -9.80 -21.35 15.03
C VAL A 448 -8.39 -20.93 15.47
N ALA A 449 -7.45 -20.81 14.52
CA ALA A 449 -6.07 -20.36 14.79
C ALA A 449 -5.92 -18.84 14.87
N ASN A 450 -6.95 -18.06 14.51
CA ASN A 450 -6.93 -16.59 14.42
C ASN A 450 -7.82 -15.89 15.47
N GLU A 451 -8.52 -16.62 16.35
CA GLU A 451 -9.18 -15.98 17.49
C GLU A 451 -8.11 -15.48 18.46
N PRO A 452 -8.09 -14.17 18.80
CA PRO A 452 -7.30 -13.73 19.93
C PRO A 452 -7.80 -14.50 21.15
N LEU A 453 -6.89 -15.20 21.84
CA LEU A 453 -7.20 -15.87 23.10
C LEU A 453 -7.88 -14.84 24.01
N ASP A 454 -9.15 -15.02 24.27
CA ASP A 454 -9.89 -14.18 25.19
C ASP A 454 -9.15 -14.14 26.52
N ALA A 455 -9.18 -12.98 27.21
CA ALA A 455 -8.49 -12.78 28.47
C ALA A 455 -8.82 -13.86 29.53
N GLU A 456 -9.98 -14.51 29.41
CA GLU A 456 -10.40 -15.69 30.20
C GLU A 456 -9.58 -16.93 29.89
N GLN A 457 -9.29 -17.20 28.61
CA GLN A 457 -8.48 -18.36 28.19
C GLN A 457 -7.02 -18.23 28.61
N ILE A 458 -6.49 -17.01 28.61
CA ILE A 458 -5.15 -16.69 29.12
C ILE A 458 -5.07 -16.92 30.64
N ASN A 459 -6.13 -16.60 31.38
CA ASN A 459 -6.19 -16.81 32.82
C ASN A 459 -6.37 -18.32 33.19
N VAL A 460 -7.08 -19.09 32.38
CA VAL A 460 -7.21 -20.53 32.55
C VAL A 460 -5.89 -21.23 32.24
N ALA A 461 -5.19 -20.85 31.18
CA ALA A 461 -3.86 -21.39 30.84
C ALA A 461 -2.81 -21.04 31.91
N LYS A 462 -2.85 -19.85 32.50
CA LYS A 462 -1.97 -19.45 33.61
C LYS A 462 -2.30 -20.23 34.91
N LYS A 463 -3.56 -20.50 35.22
CA LYS A 463 -3.95 -21.33 36.38
C LYS A 463 -3.53 -22.79 36.20
N SER A 464 -3.71 -23.36 35.01
CA SER A 464 -3.27 -24.71 34.67
C SER A 464 -1.75 -24.89 34.77
N SER A 465 -0.96 -23.94 34.27
CA SER A 465 0.50 -23.97 34.35
C SER A 465 1.04 -23.73 35.78
N ALA A 466 0.31 -23.01 36.61
CA ALA A 466 0.64 -22.82 38.02
C ALA A 466 0.35 -24.07 38.87
N GLN A 467 -0.73 -24.81 38.57
CA GLN A 467 -1.06 -26.07 39.23
C GLN A 467 -0.10 -27.21 38.83
N ALA A 468 0.39 -27.23 37.58
CA ALA A 468 1.37 -28.23 37.14
C ALA A 468 2.77 -28.04 37.76
N LYS A 469 3.09 -26.89 38.33
CA LYS A 469 4.35 -26.64 39.05
C LYS A 469 4.31 -27.02 40.56
N ILE A 470 3.15 -27.35 41.12
CA ILE A 470 2.99 -27.68 42.52
C ILE A 470 2.95 -29.19 42.78
N SER A 471 2.93 -30.02 41.73
CA SER A 471 2.89 -31.50 41.83
C SER A 471 4.19 -32.20 41.41
N ILE A 472 5.33 -31.80 41.97
CA ILE A 472 6.55 -32.64 42.00
C ILE A 472 6.73 -33.09 43.42
N PRO A 473 6.51 -34.38 43.75
CA PRO A 473 6.87 -34.89 45.05
C PRO A 473 8.38 -35.10 45.16
N GLU A 474 8.90 -34.88 46.36
CA GLU A 474 10.27 -35.16 46.81
C GLU A 474 10.75 -36.58 46.55
#